data_9472e767d733934cd04c4d3df6c4e5bc
#
_entry.id   9472e767d733934cd04c4d3df6c4e5bc
#
_cell.length_a   1.000
_cell.length_b   1.000
_cell.length_c   1.000
_cell.angle_alpha   90.00
_cell.angle_beta   90.00
_cell.angle_gamma   90.00
#
_symmetry.space_group_name_H-M   'P 1'
#
loop_
_entity.id
_entity.type
_entity.pdbx_description
1 polymer ?
#
loop_
_entity_poly.entity_id
_entity_poly.type
_entity_poly.pdbx_seq_one_letter_code
_entity_poly.pdbx_strand_id
1 'polypeptide(L)'
;FLSLTMDAMGGEFEDAEEQKVQNKISGEYWEEVIPVKEGHYFDGWYLDQNFTNKFDFSLPATVSATLYAKWVENYTVVIPASISLNEATELKVEGINRGSKTLSVGLNYEETTISESNKLTLANTADTTVQCLAPLSWDGSETNPKKAILTLAPGSEITEGDAVMEIESPENIQAGKYTGNLVFSINYE
;
A
#
# COMPACT_ATOMS: atom_id res chain seq x y z
N PHE A 1 -31.64 7.69 29.99
CA PHE A 1 -30.46 7.10 29.42
C PHE A 1 -29.99 7.95 28.23
N LEU A 2 -28.66 8.08 28.10
CA LEU A 2 -28.00 8.63 26.93
C LEU A 2 -27.52 7.46 26.08
N SER A 3 -27.49 7.63 24.77
CA SER A 3 -27.08 6.61 23.80
C SER A 3 -25.89 7.10 22.99
N LEU A 4 -24.84 6.27 22.89
CA LEU A 4 -23.71 6.48 21.98
C LEU A 4 -23.76 5.40 20.92
N THR A 5 -23.92 5.82 19.67
CA THR A 5 -23.79 4.93 18.51
C THR A 5 -22.39 5.06 17.94
N MET A 6 -21.69 3.95 17.77
CA MET A 6 -20.33 3.89 17.21
C MET A 6 -20.43 3.20 15.84
N ASP A 7 -20.19 3.97 14.77
CA ASP A 7 -20.20 3.49 13.38
C ASP A 7 -18.77 3.20 12.93
N ALA A 8 -18.50 1.94 12.62
CA ALA A 8 -17.17 1.49 12.20
C ALA A 8 -16.76 1.95 10.78
N MET A 9 -17.64 2.64 10.04
CA MET A 9 -17.33 3.22 8.73
C MET A 9 -16.69 2.24 7.74
N GLY A 10 -17.29 1.05 7.61
CA GLY A 10 -16.80 -0.04 6.75
C GLY A 10 -15.70 -0.88 7.40
N GLY A 11 -15.46 -0.72 8.68
CA GLY A 11 -14.77 -1.68 9.53
C GLY A 11 -15.78 -2.54 10.28
N GLU A 12 -15.30 -3.41 11.16
CA GLU A 12 -16.12 -4.29 11.99
C GLU A 12 -15.58 -4.37 13.41
N PHE A 13 -16.47 -4.60 14.35
CA PHE A 13 -16.13 -4.92 15.73
C PHE A 13 -15.85 -6.42 15.88
N GLU A 14 -15.37 -6.85 17.06
CA GLU A 14 -15.03 -8.24 17.37
C GLU A 14 -16.19 -9.25 17.11
N ASP A 15 -17.44 -8.80 17.24
CA ASP A 15 -18.65 -9.56 16.94
C ASP A 15 -19.12 -9.49 15.49
N ALA A 16 -18.28 -8.98 14.58
CA ALA A 16 -18.54 -8.76 13.16
C ALA A 16 -19.72 -7.78 12.86
N GLU A 17 -20.12 -6.97 13.85
CA GLU A 17 -21.08 -5.90 13.64
C GLU A 17 -20.37 -4.62 13.16
N GLU A 18 -21.03 -3.86 12.28
CA GLU A 18 -20.51 -2.58 11.78
C GLU A 18 -20.84 -1.40 12.69
N GLN A 19 -21.76 -1.60 13.63
CA GLN A 19 -22.17 -0.58 14.60
C GLN A 19 -22.31 -1.16 16.00
N LYS A 20 -21.95 -0.35 17.00
CA LYS A 20 -22.21 -0.64 18.42
C LYS A 20 -22.98 0.49 19.08
N VAL A 21 -23.84 0.14 20.02
CA VAL A 21 -24.59 1.10 20.80
C VAL A 21 -24.32 0.87 22.29
N GLN A 22 -23.95 1.92 22.99
CA GLN A 22 -23.84 1.95 24.44
C GLN A 22 -24.93 2.85 25.03
N ASN A 23 -25.46 2.45 26.18
CA ASN A 23 -26.42 3.27 26.93
C ASN A 23 -25.85 3.53 28.33
N LYS A 24 -25.80 4.79 28.70
CA LYS A 24 -25.29 5.26 30.02
C LYS A 24 -26.24 6.27 30.63
N ILE A 25 -26.17 6.46 31.94
CA ILE A 25 -26.81 7.60 32.59
C ILE A 25 -25.89 8.83 32.54
N SER A 26 -26.46 10.01 32.60
CA SER A 26 -25.67 11.24 32.60
C SER A 26 -24.62 11.24 33.72
N GLY A 27 -23.39 11.56 33.38
CA GLY A 27 -22.24 11.59 34.28
C GLY A 27 -21.38 10.32 34.29
N GLU A 28 -21.85 9.21 33.71
CA GLU A 28 -21.01 8.03 33.45
C GLU A 28 -20.07 8.25 32.27
N TYR A 29 -19.07 7.38 32.10
CA TYR A 29 -18.11 7.46 31.02
C TYR A 29 -18.41 6.42 29.94
N TRP A 30 -18.25 6.84 28.67
CA TRP A 30 -18.32 5.95 27.53
C TRP A 30 -17.06 5.06 27.47
N GLU A 31 -17.24 3.84 27.01
CA GLU A 31 -16.13 2.90 26.80
C GLU A 31 -15.67 3.01 25.35
N GLU A 32 -14.37 3.21 25.16
CA GLU A 32 -13.80 3.14 23.82
C GLU A 32 -13.73 1.70 23.36
N VAL A 33 -14.34 1.39 22.21
CA VAL A 33 -14.26 0.10 21.53
C VAL A 33 -13.61 0.34 20.19
N ILE A 34 -12.53 -0.39 19.91
CA ILE A 34 -11.74 -0.19 18.68
C ILE A 34 -12.16 -1.22 17.65
N PRO A 35 -12.69 -0.80 16.48
CA PRO A 35 -12.99 -1.70 15.38
C PRO A 35 -11.74 -2.04 14.58
N VAL A 36 -11.86 -2.99 13.65
CA VAL A 36 -10.80 -3.37 12.70
C VAL A 36 -11.28 -3.17 11.27
N LYS A 37 -10.37 -2.84 10.37
CA LYS A 37 -10.61 -2.75 8.93
C LYS A 37 -9.39 -3.25 8.18
N GLU A 38 -9.59 -4.22 7.29
CA GLU A 38 -8.49 -4.76 6.49
C GLU A 38 -7.76 -3.66 5.70
N GLY A 39 -6.43 -3.71 5.69
CA GLY A 39 -5.59 -2.74 4.98
C GLY A 39 -5.52 -1.34 5.58
N HIS A 40 -6.14 -1.12 6.76
CA HIS A 40 -6.19 0.19 7.40
C HIS A 40 -5.84 0.09 8.88
N TYR A 41 -5.38 1.19 9.45
CA TYR A 41 -5.31 1.35 10.90
C TYR A 41 -6.35 2.38 11.39
N PHE A 42 -6.80 2.21 12.63
CA PHE A 42 -7.77 3.07 13.28
C PHE A 42 -7.11 4.35 13.81
N ASP A 43 -7.57 5.52 13.34
CA ASP A 43 -7.01 6.83 13.73
C ASP A 43 -7.88 7.56 14.79
N GLY A 44 -8.96 6.96 15.23
CA GLY A 44 -9.80 7.48 16.30
C GLY A 44 -11.27 7.62 15.94
N TRP A 45 -12.03 8.02 16.95
CA TRP A 45 -13.45 8.30 16.86
C TRP A 45 -13.73 9.80 16.68
N TYR A 46 -14.66 10.15 15.82
CA TYR A 46 -15.02 11.53 15.48
C TYR A 46 -16.52 11.75 15.55
N LEU A 47 -16.93 12.98 15.96
CA LEU A 47 -18.32 13.40 16.02
C LEU A 47 -18.94 13.73 14.66
N ASP A 48 -18.15 13.83 13.63
CA ASP A 48 -18.56 14.17 12.27
C ASP A 48 -17.85 13.32 11.22
N GLN A 49 -18.51 13.13 10.07
CA GLN A 49 -17.98 12.33 8.96
C GLN A 49 -16.87 13.02 8.16
N ASN A 50 -16.61 14.31 8.43
CA ASN A 50 -15.45 15.03 7.86
C ASN A 50 -14.21 14.91 8.75
N PHE A 51 -14.34 14.21 9.90
CA PHE A 51 -13.25 13.95 10.84
C PHE A 51 -12.55 15.22 11.35
N THR A 52 -13.35 16.25 11.65
CA THR A 52 -12.85 17.53 12.18
C THR A 52 -12.88 17.61 13.70
N ASN A 53 -13.82 16.88 14.35
CA ASN A 53 -14.03 16.90 15.78
C ASN A 53 -13.76 15.52 16.39
N LYS A 54 -12.53 15.30 16.86
CA LYS A 54 -12.15 14.06 17.53
C LYS A 54 -12.88 13.94 18.88
N PHE A 55 -13.41 12.76 19.16
CA PHE A 55 -14.13 12.49 20.40
C PHE A 55 -13.17 12.21 21.56
N ASP A 56 -13.49 12.73 22.73
CA ASP A 56 -12.73 12.57 23.95
C ASP A 56 -13.47 11.69 24.96
N PHE A 57 -13.04 10.44 25.10
CA PHE A 57 -13.62 9.47 26.03
C PHE A 57 -13.30 9.75 27.51
N SER A 58 -12.39 10.70 27.80
CA SER A 58 -12.10 11.11 29.17
C SER A 58 -13.17 12.01 29.79
N LEU A 59 -14.11 12.48 28.95
CA LEU A 59 -15.23 13.32 29.39
C LEU A 59 -16.47 12.48 29.74
N PRO A 60 -17.23 12.87 30.78
CA PRO A 60 -18.45 12.17 31.14
C PRO A 60 -19.57 12.39 30.09
N ALA A 61 -20.44 11.41 29.98
CA ALA A 61 -21.61 11.46 29.11
C ALA A 61 -22.59 12.55 29.56
N THR A 62 -22.86 13.49 28.68
CA THR A 62 -23.83 14.59 28.93
C THR A 62 -24.93 14.65 27.89
N VAL A 63 -24.66 14.09 26.70
CA VAL A 63 -25.58 14.06 25.54
C VAL A 63 -25.43 12.73 24.80
N SER A 64 -26.49 12.35 24.09
CA SER A 64 -26.40 11.26 23.12
C SER A 64 -25.62 11.71 21.88
N ALA A 65 -24.84 10.81 21.27
CA ALA A 65 -24.03 11.12 20.10
C ALA A 65 -23.88 9.92 19.16
N THR A 66 -23.45 10.21 17.95
CA THR A 66 -22.96 9.21 16.99
C THR A 66 -21.48 9.49 16.71
N LEU A 67 -20.67 8.46 16.77
CA LEU A 67 -19.23 8.51 16.46
C LEU A 67 -18.95 7.77 15.17
N TYR A 68 -18.00 8.29 14.42
CA TYR A 68 -17.53 7.76 13.15
C TYR A 68 -16.07 7.38 13.23
N ALA A 69 -15.77 6.13 12.88
CA ALA A 69 -14.39 5.64 12.84
C ALA A 69 -13.63 6.28 11.69
N LYS A 70 -12.45 6.84 11.98
CA LYS A 70 -11.51 7.30 10.94
C LYS A 70 -10.48 6.23 10.64
N TRP A 71 -10.34 5.94 9.35
CA TRP A 71 -9.41 4.95 8.83
C TRP A 71 -8.31 5.60 8.01
N VAL A 72 -7.10 5.07 8.15
CA VAL A 72 -5.93 5.47 7.35
C VAL A 72 -5.31 4.23 6.74
N GLU A 73 -5.00 4.27 5.44
CA GLU A 73 -4.35 3.17 4.75
C GLU A 73 -2.99 2.85 5.37
N ASN A 74 -2.66 1.57 5.51
CA ASN A 74 -1.41 1.11 6.12
C ASN A 74 -0.19 1.52 5.31
N TYR A 75 -0.30 1.58 3.98
CA TYR A 75 0.80 1.96 3.11
C TYR A 75 0.33 2.61 1.81
N THR A 76 1.27 3.29 1.17
CA THR A 76 1.14 3.79 -0.20
C THR A 76 2.38 3.38 -0.97
N VAL A 77 2.22 2.87 -2.20
CA VAL A 77 3.30 2.60 -3.14
C VAL A 77 3.02 3.34 -4.44
N VAL A 78 4.01 4.06 -4.93
CA VAL A 78 3.94 4.78 -6.21
C VAL A 78 4.97 4.20 -7.16
N ILE A 79 4.48 3.70 -8.29
CA ILE A 79 5.28 3.14 -9.38
C ILE A 79 4.79 3.78 -10.68
N PRO A 80 5.68 4.26 -11.58
CA PRO A 80 5.26 4.81 -12.86
C PRO A 80 4.45 3.80 -13.67
N ALA A 81 3.34 4.24 -14.28
CA ALA A 81 2.47 3.37 -15.07
C ALA A 81 3.11 2.96 -16.41
N SER A 82 4.04 3.77 -16.93
CA SER A 82 4.78 3.47 -18.15
C SER A 82 6.10 4.24 -18.17
N ILE A 83 7.08 3.68 -18.85
CA ILE A 83 8.37 4.30 -19.13
C ILE A 83 8.74 4.06 -20.59
N SER A 84 9.60 4.89 -21.14
CA SER A 84 10.14 4.72 -22.48
C SER A 84 11.62 4.36 -22.43
N LEU A 85 12.01 3.29 -23.13
CA LEU A 85 13.38 2.79 -23.21
C LEU A 85 14.01 3.24 -24.54
N ASN A 86 14.39 4.52 -24.65
CA ASN A 86 15.20 5.00 -25.77
C ASN A 86 16.69 4.82 -25.52
N GLU A 87 17.06 4.74 -24.28
CA GLU A 87 18.38 4.49 -23.72
C GLU A 87 18.20 3.83 -22.33
N ALA A 88 19.28 3.54 -21.62
CA ALA A 88 19.17 3.05 -20.24
C ALA A 88 18.32 4.01 -19.41
N THR A 89 17.37 3.46 -18.66
CA THR A 89 16.33 4.21 -17.96
C THR A 89 16.22 3.74 -16.51
N GLU A 90 15.95 4.68 -15.63
CA GLU A 90 15.65 4.42 -14.21
C GLU A 90 14.14 4.40 -13.98
N LEU A 91 13.68 3.39 -13.23
CA LEU A 91 12.33 3.31 -12.71
C LEU A 91 12.37 3.52 -11.21
N LYS A 92 11.76 4.59 -10.72
CA LYS A 92 11.68 4.90 -9.29
C LYS A 92 10.46 4.26 -8.65
N VAL A 93 10.68 3.53 -7.57
CA VAL A 93 9.63 2.98 -6.69
C VAL A 93 9.64 3.78 -5.41
N GLU A 94 8.51 4.39 -5.06
CA GLU A 94 8.36 5.16 -3.83
C GLU A 94 7.35 4.48 -2.91
N GLY A 95 7.59 4.53 -1.61
CA GLY A 95 6.72 3.92 -0.62
C GLY A 95 6.57 4.74 0.64
N ILE A 96 5.42 4.58 1.28
CA ILE A 96 5.11 5.11 2.60
C ILE A 96 4.50 3.96 3.40
N ASN A 97 5.09 3.66 4.55
CA ASN A 97 4.58 2.68 5.50
C ASN A 97 4.08 3.41 6.75
N ARG A 98 2.77 3.35 6.99
CA ARG A 98 2.07 3.98 8.13
C ARG A 98 1.64 2.96 9.17
N GLY A 99 1.75 1.67 8.87
CA GLY A 99 1.28 0.59 9.73
C GLY A 99 2.40 -0.06 10.54
N SER A 100 2.09 -1.21 11.10
CA SER A 100 2.93 -1.93 12.05
C SER A 100 3.68 -3.13 11.47
N LYS A 101 3.58 -3.35 10.17
CA LYS A 101 4.22 -4.46 9.46
C LYS A 101 5.24 -3.94 8.45
N THR A 102 6.08 -4.81 7.94
CA THR A 102 7.06 -4.46 6.91
C THR A 102 6.39 -4.38 5.54
N LEU A 103 6.57 -3.25 4.84
CA LEU A 103 6.20 -3.08 3.44
C LEU A 103 7.37 -3.48 2.55
N SER A 104 7.15 -4.37 1.59
CA SER A 104 8.12 -4.69 0.57
C SER A 104 7.52 -4.70 -0.83
N VAL A 105 8.28 -4.18 -1.78
CA VAL A 105 7.93 -4.11 -3.21
C VAL A 105 8.99 -4.83 -4.01
N GLY A 106 8.60 -5.81 -4.78
CA GLY A 106 9.47 -6.59 -5.65
C GLY A 106 8.81 -6.90 -6.98
N LEU A 107 9.47 -7.70 -7.80
CA LEU A 107 8.91 -8.15 -9.07
C LEU A 107 8.04 -9.40 -8.84
N ASN A 108 6.91 -9.46 -9.56
CA ASN A 108 6.11 -10.66 -9.67
C ASN A 108 6.63 -11.52 -10.84
N TYR A 109 7.41 -12.54 -10.52
CA TYR A 109 8.05 -13.40 -11.52
C TYR A 109 7.07 -14.35 -12.23
N GLU A 110 5.90 -14.58 -11.68
CA GLU A 110 4.88 -15.44 -12.30
C GLU A 110 4.11 -14.70 -13.39
N GLU A 111 3.86 -13.41 -13.21
CA GLU A 111 3.05 -12.59 -14.11
C GLU A 111 3.89 -11.68 -15.03
N THR A 112 5.15 -11.44 -14.69
CA THR A 112 6.07 -10.66 -15.52
C THR A 112 6.89 -11.58 -16.42
N THR A 113 7.03 -11.22 -17.69
CA THR A 113 7.87 -11.96 -18.64
C THR A 113 9.35 -11.64 -18.42
N ILE A 114 9.92 -12.13 -17.31
CA ILE A 114 11.33 -11.98 -16.96
C ILE A 114 12.02 -13.35 -16.90
N SER A 115 13.29 -13.38 -17.32
CA SER A 115 14.14 -14.53 -17.13
C SER A 115 14.65 -14.63 -15.69
N GLU A 116 15.15 -15.79 -15.29
CA GLU A 116 15.76 -16.01 -13.97
C GLU A 116 16.95 -15.09 -13.68
N SER A 117 17.58 -14.52 -14.71
CA SER A 117 18.67 -13.56 -14.61
C SER A 117 18.19 -12.08 -14.64
N ASN A 118 16.93 -11.83 -14.33
CA ASN A 118 16.32 -10.49 -14.34
C ASN A 118 16.46 -9.74 -15.69
N LYS A 119 16.14 -10.43 -16.77
CA LYS A 119 16.05 -9.81 -18.10
C LYS A 119 14.60 -9.76 -18.54
N LEU A 120 14.08 -8.55 -18.74
CA LEU A 120 12.73 -8.32 -19.24
C LEU A 120 12.65 -8.67 -20.72
N THR A 121 11.71 -9.52 -21.09
CA THR A 121 11.40 -9.80 -22.50
C THR A 121 10.57 -8.68 -23.10
N LEU A 122 11.08 -8.09 -24.18
CA LEU A 122 10.37 -7.10 -25.00
C LEU A 122 10.02 -7.73 -26.34
N ALA A 123 8.79 -7.59 -26.78
CA ALA A 123 8.31 -8.11 -28.07
C ALA A 123 8.08 -6.98 -29.06
N ASN A 124 8.44 -7.23 -30.32
CA ASN A 124 8.16 -6.31 -31.41
C ASN A 124 6.65 -6.19 -31.62
N THR A 125 6.15 -4.97 -31.75
CA THR A 125 4.71 -4.70 -31.88
C THR A 125 4.11 -5.15 -33.22
N ALA A 126 4.93 -5.27 -34.26
CA ALA A 126 4.51 -5.74 -35.58
C ALA A 126 4.61 -7.27 -35.74
N ASP A 127 5.59 -7.90 -35.06
CA ASP A 127 5.80 -9.35 -35.04
C ASP A 127 6.27 -9.77 -33.65
N THR A 128 5.35 -10.27 -32.83
CA THR A 128 5.61 -10.66 -31.43
C THR A 128 6.58 -11.85 -31.28
N THR A 129 6.90 -12.54 -32.38
CA THR A 129 7.91 -13.61 -32.36
C THR A 129 9.33 -13.03 -32.32
N VAL A 130 9.50 -11.78 -32.74
CA VAL A 130 10.76 -11.04 -32.65
C VAL A 130 10.86 -10.39 -31.28
N GLN A 131 11.81 -10.88 -30.49
CA GLN A 131 11.98 -10.47 -29.10
C GLN A 131 13.41 -10.03 -28.81
N CYS A 132 13.57 -9.21 -27.77
CA CYS A 132 14.85 -8.85 -27.21
C CYS A 132 14.75 -8.84 -25.67
N LEU A 133 15.88 -8.77 -24.99
CA LEU A 133 15.98 -8.81 -23.54
C LEU A 133 16.59 -7.50 -23.03
N ALA A 134 15.91 -6.86 -22.07
CA ALA A 134 16.40 -5.70 -21.36
C ALA A 134 16.83 -6.11 -19.94
N PRO A 135 18.11 -6.01 -19.58
CA PRO A 135 18.57 -6.33 -18.23
C PRO A 135 18.00 -5.38 -17.20
N LEU A 136 17.60 -5.93 -16.04
CA LEU A 136 17.10 -5.19 -14.88
C LEU A 136 18.09 -5.33 -13.74
N SER A 137 18.35 -4.26 -13.00
CA SER A 137 19.16 -4.28 -11.80
C SER A 137 18.67 -3.27 -10.77
N TRP A 138 18.87 -3.56 -9.50
CA TRP A 138 18.65 -2.68 -8.36
C TRP A 138 19.59 -3.09 -7.23
N ASP A 139 19.69 -2.28 -6.19
CA ASP A 139 20.63 -2.52 -5.10
C ASP A 139 20.48 -3.92 -4.48
N GLY A 140 21.56 -4.68 -4.52
CA GLY A 140 21.67 -6.06 -4.01
C GLY A 140 21.10 -7.13 -4.94
N SER A 141 20.58 -6.79 -6.12
CA SER A 141 20.05 -7.77 -7.09
C SER A 141 21.12 -8.65 -7.72
N GLU A 142 22.37 -8.19 -7.75
CA GLU A 142 23.51 -8.93 -8.26
C GLU A 142 23.87 -10.16 -7.41
N THR A 143 23.57 -10.11 -6.11
CA THR A 143 23.79 -11.24 -5.17
C THR A 143 22.51 -12.01 -4.88
N ASN A 144 21.37 -11.37 -4.95
CA ASN A 144 20.03 -11.97 -4.79
C ASN A 144 19.08 -11.44 -5.86
N PRO A 145 18.95 -12.12 -7.01
CA PRO A 145 18.08 -11.69 -8.11
C PRO A 145 16.59 -11.53 -7.74
N LYS A 146 16.14 -12.17 -6.67
CA LYS A 146 14.74 -12.08 -6.18
C LYS A 146 14.57 -11.15 -4.97
N LYS A 147 15.63 -10.39 -4.62
CA LYS A 147 15.53 -9.40 -3.54
C LYS A 147 14.44 -8.38 -3.85
N ALA A 148 13.70 -7.95 -2.83
CA ALA A 148 12.78 -6.83 -2.97
C ALA A 148 13.53 -5.56 -3.42
N ILE A 149 12.88 -4.77 -4.26
CA ILE A 149 13.43 -3.49 -4.77
C ILE A 149 13.40 -2.45 -3.66
N LEU A 150 12.29 -2.38 -2.93
CA LEU A 150 12.09 -1.47 -1.79
C LEU A 150 11.59 -2.27 -0.59
N THR A 151 12.17 -2.02 0.58
CA THR A 151 11.70 -2.57 1.86
C THR A 151 11.66 -1.45 2.90
N LEU A 152 10.51 -1.25 3.52
CA LEU A 152 10.28 -0.29 4.58
C LEU A 152 9.78 -1.01 5.84
N ALA A 153 10.64 -1.11 6.83
CA ALA A 153 10.27 -1.65 8.14
C ALA A 153 9.33 -0.68 8.88
N PRO A 154 8.45 -1.19 9.75
CA PRO A 154 7.63 -0.34 10.59
C PRO A 154 8.50 0.43 11.58
N GLY A 155 8.10 1.68 11.87
CA GLY A 155 8.74 2.53 12.86
C GLY A 155 7.73 3.04 13.89
N SER A 156 8.22 3.83 14.85
CA SER A 156 7.35 4.57 15.78
C SER A 156 6.56 5.69 15.11
N GLU A 157 6.99 6.08 13.93
CA GLU A 157 6.37 7.08 13.07
C GLU A 157 6.27 6.52 11.63
N ILE A 158 5.69 7.31 10.73
CA ILE A 158 5.60 6.98 9.31
C ILE A 158 7.01 6.78 8.74
N THR A 159 7.22 5.65 8.04
CA THR A 159 8.47 5.36 7.35
C THR A 159 8.28 5.61 5.86
N GLU A 160 9.12 6.45 5.28
CA GLU A 160 9.12 6.75 3.85
C GLU A 160 10.44 6.35 3.22
N GLY A 161 10.42 6.00 1.94
CA GLY A 161 11.62 5.69 1.19
C GLY A 161 11.36 5.48 -0.28
N ASP A 162 12.45 5.43 -1.01
CA ASP A 162 12.45 5.14 -2.43
C ASP A 162 13.57 4.18 -2.80
N ALA A 163 13.42 3.54 -3.95
CA ALA A 163 14.43 2.73 -4.59
C ALA A 163 14.36 2.90 -6.10
N VAL A 164 15.46 2.66 -6.77
CA VAL A 164 15.60 2.77 -8.22
C VAL A 164 15.92 1.41 -8.81
N MET A 165 15.16 1.02 -9.83
CA MET A 165 15.47 -0.10 -10.70
C MET A 165 16.01 0.45 -12.01
N GLU A 166 17.21 0.02 -12.39
CA GLU A 166 17.80 0.34 -13.69
C GLU A 166 17.32 -0.66 -14.73
N ILE A 167 16.96 -0.15 -15.91
CA ILE A 167 16.58 -0.94 -17.07
C ILE A 167 17.56 -0.58 -18.19
N GLU A 168 18.41 -1.53 -18.55
CA GLU A 168 19.39 -1.33 -19.62
C GLU A 168 18.72 -1.47 -20.99
N SER A 169 19.25 -0.74 -21.96
CA SER A 169 18.83 -0.89 -23.36
C SER A 169 19.22 -2.27 -23.88
N PRO A 170 18.31 -2.96 -24.59
CA PRO A 170 18.66 -4.22 -25.22
C PRO A 170 19.76 -4.06 -26.25
N GLU A 171 20.66 -5.04 -26.35
CA GLU A 171 21.68 -5.10 -27.39
C GLU A 171 21.18 -5.87 -28.62
N ASN A 172 21.73 -5.53 -29.80
CA ASN A 172 21.52 -6.26 -31.06
C ASN A 172 20.07 -6.49 -31.45
N ILE A 173 19.22 -5.48 -31.26
CA ILE A 173 17.81 -5.54 -31.63
C ILE A 173 17.61 -5.22 -33.12
N GLN A 174 16.59 -5.86 -33.72
CA GLN A 174 16.12 -5.50 -35.05
C GLN A 174 15.36 -4.16 -35.00
N ALA A 175 15.30 -3.45 -36.14
CA ALA A 175 14.53 -2.22 -36.20
C ALA A 175 13.05 -2.48 -35.92
N GLY A 176 12.42 -1.60 -35.16
CA GLY A 176 11.02 -1.69 -34.82
C GLY A 176 10.68 -1.08 -33.46
N LYS A 177 9.42 -1.16 -33.12
CA LYS A 177 8.88 -0.79 -31.80
C LYS A 177 8.74 -2.05 -30.95
N TYR A 178 9.18 -1.98 -29.71
CA TYR A 178 9.10 -3.08 -28.74
C TYR A 178 8.34 -2.67 -27.49
N THR A 179 7.59 -3.59 -26.92
CA THR A 179 6.87 -3.41 -25.65
C THR A 179 7.07 -4.60 -24.74
N GLY A 180 6.99 -4.35 -23.46
CA GLY A 180 6.99 -5.36 -22.41
C GLY A 180 6.28 -4.83 -21.18
N ASN A 181 5.97 -5.72 -20.24
CA ASN A 181 5.27 -5.38 -19.00
C ASN A 181 6.09 -5.84 -17.80
N LEU A 182 6.21 -4.94 -16.81
CA LEU A 182 6.67 -5.26 -15.48
C LEU A 182 5.47 -5.33 -14.55
N VAL A 183 5.35 -6.43 -13.81
CA VAL A 183 4.35 -6.60 -12.76
C VAL A 183 5.06 -6.64 -11.43
N PHE A 184 4.62 -5.82 -10.50
CA PHE A 184 5.19 -5.71 -9.17
C PHE A 184 4.33 -6.46 -8.16
N SER A 185 5.00 -7.01 -7.15
CA SER A 185 4.38 -7.64 -6.00
C SER A 185 4.58 -6.77 -4.77
N ILE A 186 3.49 -6.48 -4.08
CA ILE A 186 3.51 -5.70 -2.84
C ILE A 186 3.13 -6.64 -1.71
N ASN A 187 4.01 -6.77 -0.71
CA ASN A 187 3.79 -7.55 0.49
C ASN A 187 3.79 -6.64 1.72
N TYR A 188 2.89 -6.94 2.65
CA TYR A 188 2.75 -6.23 3.91
C TYR A 188 2.60 -7.25 5.06
N GLU A 189 3.73 -7.60 5.72
CA GLU A 189 3.84 -8.69 6.69
C GLU A 189 4.57 -8.27 7.98
#